data_a88f5711b7e085e1eebc145e1edcd6e7
#
_entry.id   a88f5711b7e085e1eebc145e1edcd6e7
#
_cell.length_a   1.000
_cell.length_b   1.000
_cell.length_c   1.000
_cell.angle_alpha   90.00
_cell.angle_beta   90.00
_cell.angle_gamma   90.00
#
_symmetry.space_group_name_H-M   'P 1'
#
loop_
_entity.id
_entity.type
_entity.pdbx_description
1 polymer ?
#
loop_
_entity_poly.entity_id
_entity_poly.type
_entity_poly.pdbx_seq_one_letter_code
_entity_poly.pdbx_strand_id
1 'polypeptide(L)'
;MVFTLYSQGYGEKAIVNELSRLGRKDGHGNVSWSCTKISRILRNATYMGYVCYNKSKVNNYLEKKRINNLDETSFVYVKGNFEPIVSEALWHECERIRKSRIVNLRLPDGETRRKGIDSTKYLWVAKLRCRCGSSYRIFNWRKLKDGTPVFGYQ
;
A
#
# COMPACT_ATOMS: atom_id res chain seq x y z
N MET A 1 17.55 0.65 -0.70
CA MET A 1 17.05 1.97 -0.26
C MET A 1 15.51 2.06 -0.23
N VAL A 2 14.73 1.91 -1.34
CA VAL A 2 13.24 2.03 -1.31
C VAL A 2 12.63 1.06 -0.30
N PHE A 3 12.93 -0.23 -0.39
CA PHE A 3 12.43 -1.26 0.53
C PHE A 3 12.85 -1.02 1.98
N THR A 4 14.10 -0.62 2.20
CA THR A 4 14.63 -0.32 3.54
C THR A 4 13.88 0.85 4.19
N LEU A 5 13.70 1.96 3.47
CA LEU A 5 12.94 3.11 3.99
C LEU A 5 11.48 2.74 4.25
N TYR A 6 10.88 1.94 3.35
CA TYR A 6 9.48 1.53 3.51
C TYR A 6 9.26 0.61 4.72
N SER A 7 10.18 -0.33 4.97
CA SER A 7 10.15 -1.20 6.16
C SER A 7 10.35 -0.43 7.48
N GLN A 8 11.09 0.69 7.43
CA GLN A 8 11.23 1.62 8.56
C GLN A 8 9.98 2.48 8.82
N GLY A 9 8.92 2.30 8.03
CA GLY A 9 7.65 3.02 8.22
C GLY A 9 7.46 4.26 7.37
N TYR A 10 8.44 4.66 6.55
CA TYR A 10 8.29 5.81 5.66
C TYR A 10 7.14 5.58 4.65
N GLY A 11 6.36 6.65 4.40
CA GLY A 11 5.32 6.64 3.37
C GLY A 11 5.91 6.85 1.98
N GLU A 12 5.17 6.45 0.93
CA GLU A 12 5.63 6.59 -0.47
C GLU A 12 6.04 8.03 -0.80
N LYS A 13 5.31 9.04 -0.30
CA LYS A 13 5.63 10.45 -0.53
C LYS A 13 6.95 10.87 0.12
N ALA A 14 7.22 10.39 1.34
CA ALA A 14 8.48 10.66 2.02
C ALA A 14 9.67 10.03 1.28
N ILE A 15 9.49 8.80 0.76
CA ILE A 15 10.50 8.12 -0.06
C ILE A 15 10.76 8.89 -1.36
N VAL A 16 9.72 9.38 -2.03
CA VAL A 16 9.85 10.24 -3.24
C VAL A 16 10.69 11.48 -2.93
N ASN A 17 10.38 12.17 -1.84
CA ASN A 17 11.11 13.37 -1.45
C ASN A 17 12.58 13.06 -1.15
N GLU A 18 12.86 11.97 -0.46
CA GLU A 18 14.22 11.56 -0.11
C GLU A 18 15.04 11.17 -1.35
N LEU A 19 14.45 10.40 -2.28
CA LEU A 19 15.11 10.06 -3.54
C LEU A 19 15.41 11.29 -4.39
N SER A 20 14.49 12.24 -4.43
CA SER A 20 14.66 13.51 -5.16
C SER A 20 15.72 14.39 -4.49
N ARG A 21 15.74 14.48 -3.16
CA ARG A 21 16.74 15.19 -2.38
C ARG A 21 18.15 14.66 -2.63
N LEU A 22 18.30 13.33 -2.73
CA LEU A 22 19.57 12.67 -3.00
C LEU A 22 19.94 12.67 -4.50
N GLY A 23 19.16 13.27 -5.37
CA GLY A 23 19.42 13.29 -6.81
C GLY A 23 19.44 11.90 -7.46
N ARG A 24 18.77 10.90 -6.86
CA ARG A 24 18.75 9.54 -7.39
C ARG A 24 17.99 9.48 -8.71
N LYS A 25 18.66 8.96 -9.73
CA LYS A 25 18.06 8.80 -11.07
C LYS A 25 17.18 7.54 -11.13
N ASP A 26 16.12 7.62 -11.90
CA ASP A 26 15.29 6.46 -12.26
C ASP A 26 15.92 5.64 -13.41
N GLY A 27 15.23 4.58 -13.85
CA GLY A 27 15.70 3.73 -14.95
C GLY A 27 15.84 4.44 -16.31
N HIS A 28 15.32 5.66 -16.44
CA HIS A 28 15.46 6.52 -17.63
C HIS A 28 16.53 7.60 -17.47
N GLY A 29 17.27 7.59 -16.36
CA GLY A 29 18.32 8.56 -16.06
C GLY A 29 17.82 9.91 -15.52
N ASN A 30 16.54 10.06 -15.21
CA ASN A 30 15.93 11.29 -14.73
C ASN A 30 15.69 11.25 -13.21
N VAL A 31 15.83 12.40 -12.55
CA VAL A 31 15.41 12.57 -11.15
C VAL A 31 13.91 12.88 -11.14
N SER A 32 13.10 11.89 -11.49
CA SER A 32 11.63 12.03 -11.60
C SER A 32 10.93 10.89 -10.90
N TRP A 33 10.74 11.05 -9.58
CA TRP A 33 10.07 10.07 -8.74
C TRP A 33 8.62 10.43 -8.50
N SER A 34 7.76 9.41 -8.44
CA SER A 34 6.34 9.55 -8.09
C SER A 34 5.90 8.41 -7.17
N CYS A 35 4.83 8.63 -6.40
CA CYS A 35 4.27 7.57 -5.55
C CYS A 35 3.89 6.33 -6.38
N THR A 36 3.40 6.52 -7.61
CA THR A 36 3.08 5.41 -8.52
C THR A 36 4.31 4.58 -8.88
N LYS A 37 5.48 5.20 -9.13
CA LYS A 37 6.74 4.48 -9.39
C LYS A 37 7.16 3.68 -8.14
N ILE A 38 7.10 4.29 -6.96
CA ILE A 38 7.43 3.60 -5.70
C ILE A 38 6.48 2.42 -5.45
N SER A 39 5.18 2.63 -5.59
CA SER A 39 4.18 1.56 -5.43
C SER A 39 4.40 0.39 -6.40
N ARG A 40 4.79 0.66 -7.65
CA ARG A 40 5.14 -0.38 -8.63
C ARG A 40 6.39 -1.16 -8.22
N ILE A 41 7.43 -0.47 -7.73
CA ILE A 41 8.65 -1.11 -7.23
C ILE A 41 8.31 -2.05 -6.07
N LEU A 42 7.55 -1.60 -5.08
CA LEU A 42 7.19 -2.37 -3.89
C LEU A 42 6.32 -3.62 -4.21
N ARG A 43 5.58 -3.60 -5.33
CA ARG A 43 4.75 -4.73 -5.77
C ARG A 43 5.47 -5.70 -6.69
N ASN A 44 6.65 -5.38 -7.16
CA ASN A 44 7.33 -6.18 -8.15
C ASN A 44 8.16 -7.29 -7.50
N ALA A 45 7.69 -8.52 -7.60
CA ALA A 45 8.36 -9.70 -7.07
C ALA A 45 9.73 -9.99 -7.70
N THR A 46 10.04 -9.40 -8.85
CA THR A 46 11.35 -9.57 -9.51
C THR A 46 12.48 -9.07 -8.61
N TYR A 47 12.25 -8.09 -7.74
CA TYR A 47 13.27 -7.63 -6.81
C TYR A 47 13.68 -8.67 -5.75
N MET A 48 12.76 -9.60 -5.41
CA MET A 48 13.07 -10.73 -4.51
C MET A 48 13.46 -12.01 -5.26
N GLY A 49 13.67 -11.95 -6.59
CA GLY A 49 14.10 -13.09 -7.39
C GLY A 49 12.97 -13.94 -7.96
N TYR A 50 11.73 -13.48 -7.96
CA TYR A 50 10.57 -14.22 -8.48
C TYR A 50 9.91 -13.51 -9.66
N VAL A 51 9.41 -14.30 -10.60
CA VAL A 51 8.54 -13.84 -11.68
C VAL A 51 7.09 -14.15 -11.31
N CYS A 52 6.24 -13.14 -11.39
CA CYS A 52 4.83 -13.30 -11.07
C CYS A 52 3.98 -13.39 -12.35
N TYR A 53 3.28 -14.48 -12.50
CA TYR A 53 2.38 -14.77 -13.62
C TYR A 53 0.92 -14.58 -13.21
N ASN A 54 0.02 -14.67 -14.19
CA ASN A 54 -1.43 -14.56 -14.03
C ASN A 54 -1.95 -13.22 -13.53
N LYS A 55 -1.14 -12.15 -13.67
CA LYS A 55 -1.57 -10.77 -13.33
C LYS A 55 -2.64 -10.20 -14.25
N SER A 56 -2.81 -10.81 -15.43
CA SER A 56 -3.83 -10.42 -16.41
C SER A 56 -4.24 -11.61 -17.26
N LYS A 57 -5.48 -11.60 -17.70
CA LYS A 57 -6.06 -12.61 -18.57
C LYS A 57 -6.75 -11.97 -19.77
N VAL A 58 -6.93 -12.72 -20.85
CA VAL A 58 -7.75 -12.28 -21.98
C VAL A 58 -9.21 -12.60 -21.66
N ASN A 59 -10.10 -11.63 -21.89
CA ASN A 59 -11.52 -11.76 -21.54
C ASN A 59 -12.18 -12.92 -22.31
N ASN A 60 -12.14 -12.84 -23.62
CA ASN A 60 -12.62 -13.89 -24.50
C ASN A 60 -11.80 -13.93 -25.80
N TYR A 61 -11.99 -14.99 -26.57
CA TYR A 61 -11.28 -15.19 -27.83
C TYR A 61 -11.68 -14.18 -28.92
N LEU A 62 -12.91 -13.68 -28.90
CA LEU A 62 -13.42 -12.74 -29.90
C LEU A 62 -12.92 -11.32 -29.68
N GLU A 63 -13.04 -10.81 -28.48
CA GLU A 63 -12.63 -9.43 -28.16
C GLU A 63 -11.13 -9.27 -27.94
N LYS A 64 -10.43 -10.34 -27.53
CA LYS A 64 -8.99 -10.36 -27.22
C LYS A 64 -8.55 -9.24 -26.24
N LYS A 65 -9.50 -8.69 -25.47
CA LYS A 65 -9.25 -7.61 -24.53
C LYS A 65 -8.54 -8.12 -23.30
N ARG A 66 -7.41 -7.51 -22.96
CA ARG A 66 -6.63 -7.85 -21.77
C ARG A 66 -7.26 -7.22 -20.53
N ILE A 67 -7.62 -8.02 -19.55
CA ILE A 67 -8.19 -7.61 -18.28
C ILE A 67 -7.20 -7.93 -17.18
N ASN A 68 -6.99 -6.97 -16.25
CA ASN A 68 -6.17 -7.22 -15.06
C ASN A 68 -6.87 -8.21 -14.14
N ASN A 69 -6.12 -9.20 -13.70
CA ASN A 69 -6.60 -10.11 -12.68
C ASN A 69 -6.58 -9.39 -11.32
N LEU A 70 -7.73 -9.29 -10.67
CA LEU A 70 -7.90 -8.61 -9.38
C LEU A 70 -7.69 -9.56 -8.19
N ASP A 71 -7.74 -10.86 -8.47
CA ASP A 71 -7.54 -11.89 -7.47
C ASP A 71 -6.05 -12.18 -7.29
N GLU A 72 -5.45 -11.54 -6.27
CA GLU A 72 -4.03 -11.74 -5.94
C GLU A 72 -3.74 -13.19 -5.47
N THR A 73 -4.75 -13.95 -5.06
CA THR A 73 -4.58 -15.36 -4.62
C THR A 73 -4.29 -16.31 -5.78
N SER A 74 -4.73 -15.93 -6.97
CA SER A 74 -4.49 -16.69 -8.20
C SER A 74 -3.14 -16.39 -8.86
N PHE A 75 -2.34 -15.49 -8.30
CA PHE A 75 -1.02 -15.16 -8.84
C PHE A 75 -0.06 -16.32 -8.62
N VAL A 76 0.71 -16.64 -9.65
CA VAL A 76 1.72 -17.72 -9.61
C VAL A 76 3.10 -17.09 -9.55
N TYR A 77 3.82 -17.38 -8.49
CA TYR A 77 5.20 -16.92 -8.29
C TYR A 77 6.17 -18.05 -8.61
N VAL A 78 7.04 -17.85 -9.58
CA VAL A 78 8.06 -18.80 -9.99
C VAL A 78 9.42 -18.18 -9.73
N LYS A 79 10.32 -18.93 -9.10
CA LYS A 79 11.68 -18.46 -8.85
C LYS A 79 12.41 -18.25 -10.18
N GLY A 80 12.97 -17.05 -10.35
CA GLY A 80 13.73 -16.69 -11.54
C GLY A 80 15.17 -17.22 -11.49
N ASN A 81 15.81 -17.27 -12.64
CA ASN A 81 17.25 -17.62 -12.76
C ASN A 81 18.10 -16.34 -12.74
N PHE A 82 17.90 -15.49 -11.74
CA PHE A 82 18.66 -14.24 -11.54
C PHE A 82 18.77 -13.93 -10.05
N GLU A 83 19.80 -13.18 -9.70
CA GLU A 83 20.09 -12.83 -8.32
C GLU A 83 19.08 -11.83 -7.77
N PRO A 84 18.52 -12.07 -6.59
CA PRO A 84 17.61 -11.13 -5.95
C PRO A 84 18.34 -9.88 -5.47
N ILE A 85 17.74 -8.72 -5.68
CA ILE A 85 18.25 -7.42 -5.21
C ILE A 85 17.83 -7.18 -3.75
N VAL A 86 16.74 -7.80 -3.32
CA VAL A 86 16.14 -7.64 -2.00
C VAL A 86 15.87 -9.04 -1.43
N SER A 87 16.15 -9.23 -0.13
CA SER A 87 15.81 -10.49 0.53
C SER A 87 14.29 -10.72 0.56
N GLU A 88 13.86 -11.98 0.48
CA GLU A 88 12.45 -12.36 0.56
C GLU A 88 11.80 -11.81 1.84
N ALA A 89 12.49 -11.89 2.98
CA ALA A 89 12.00 -11.40 4.26
C ALA A 89 11.67 -9.90 4.22
N LEU A 90 12.58 -9.08 3.66
CA LEU A 90 12.37 -7.64 3.54
C LEU A 90 11.22 -7.31 2.57
N TRP A 91 11.10 -8.05 1.47
CA TRP A 91 10.02 -7.86 0.52
C TRP A 91 8.65 -8.19 1.15
N HIS A 92 8.54 -9.33 1.84
CA HIS A 92 7.30 -9.72 2.54
C HIS A 92 6.93 -8.76 3.67
N GLU A 93 7.90 -8.23 4.40
CA GLU A 93 7.64 -7.20 5.41
C GLU A 93 7.06 -5.92 4.77
N CYS A 94 7.64 -5.46 3.66
CA CYS A 94 7.09 -4.34 2.91
C CYS A 94 5.68 -4.62 2.38
N GLU A 95 5.41 -5.85 1.93
CA GLU A 95 4.07 -6.25 1.49
C GLU A 95 3.07 -6.25 2.64
N ARG A 96 3.45 -6.76 3.82
CA ARG A 96 2.64 -6.73 5.04
C ARG A 96 2.27 -5.29 5.43
N ILE A 97 3.26 -4.39 5.44
CA ILE A 97 3.05 -2.97 5.71
C ILE A 97 2.12 -2.35 4.65
N ARG A 98 2.33 -2.64 3.38
CA ARG A 98 1.49 -2.15 2.28
C ARG A 98 0.03 -2.59 2.46
N LYS A 99 -0.20 -3.88 2.73
CA LYS A 99 -1.54 -4.43 2.96
C LYS A 99 -2.21 -3.80 4.18
N SER A 100 -1.48 -3.52 5.24
CA SER A 100 -2.02 -2.84 6.43
C SER A 100 -2.46 -1.38 6.16
N ARG A 101 -1.81 -0.71 5.21
CA ARG A 101 -2.10 0.68 4.83
C ARG A 101 -3.23 0.83 3.81
N ILE A 102 -3.75 -0.26 3.25
CA ILE A 102 -4.86 -0.20 2.30
C ILE A 102 -6.11 0.30 3.02
N VAL A 103 -6.63 1.45 2.58
CA VAL A 103 -7.86 2.05 3.12
C VAL A 103 -9.09 1.55 2.37
N ASN A 104 -8.97 1.31 1.06
CA ASN A 104 -10.03 0.81 0.23
C ASN A 104 -9.76 -0.66 -0.14
N LEU A 105 -10.65 -1.54 0.29
CA LEU A 105 -10.62 -2.95 -0.12
C LEU A 105 -11.38 -3.07 -1.44
N ARG A 106 -10.75 -3.70 -2.42
CA ARG A 106 -11.40 -4.06 -3.68
C ARG A 106 -11.99 -5.45 -3.53
N LEU A 107 -13.30 -5.56 -3.71
CA LEU A 107 -14.01 -6.82 -3.64
C LEU A 107 -13.89 -7.59 -4.97
N PRO A 108 -14.10 -8.93 -4.97
CA PRO A 108 -14.01 -9.74 -6.19
C PRO A 108 -15.01 -9.34 -7.29
N ASP A 109 -16.14 -8.73 -6.92
CA ASP A 109 -17.17 -8.18 -7.81
C ASP A 109 -16.77 -6.84 -8.46
N GLY A 110 -15.61 -6.30 -8.09
CA GLY A 110 -15.10 -5.02 -8.59
C GLY A 110 -15.53 -3.81 -7.78
N GLU A 111 -16.41 -3.97 -6.80
CA GLU A 111 -16.77 -2.90 -5.88
C GLU A 111 -15.62 -2.54 -4.95
N THR A 112 -15.61 -1.30 -4.48
CA THR A 112 -14.64 -0.83 -3.49
C THR A 112 -15.31 -0.54 -2.16
N ARG A 113 -14.86 -1.19 -1.12
CA ARG A 113 -15.30 -0.95 0.25
C ARG A 113 -14.19 -0.30 1.06
N ARG A 114 -14.51 0.76 1.81
CA ARG A 114 -13.53 1.31 2.76
C ARG A 114 -13.24 0.29 3.86
N LYS A 115 -11.96 0.03 4.08
CA LYS A 115 -11.52 -0.67 5.28
C LYS A 115 -11.96 0.16 6.48
N GLY A 116 -12.60 -0.47 7.46
CA GLY A 116 -12.99 0.18 8.71
C GLY A 116 -11.79 0.82 9.43
N ILE A 117 -12.09 1.70 10.38
CA ILE A 117 -11.06 2.34 11.21
C ILE A 117 -10.31 1.26 11.97
N ASP A 118 -8.98 1.32 11.95
CA ASP A 118 -8.15 0.44 12.74
C ASP A 118 -8.39 0.72 14.24
N SER A 119 -9.01 -0.23 14.91
CA SER A 119 -9.36 -0.12 16.33
C SER A 119 -8.14 0.00 17.25
N THR A 120 -6.95 -0.40 16.78
CA THR A 120 -5.71 -0.28 17.55
C THR A 120 -5.22 1.15 17.63
N LYS A 121 -5.51 1.96 16.60
CA LYS A 121 -5.10 3.37 16.55
C LYS A 121 -5.98 4.29 17.41
N TYR A 122 -7.27 3.95 17.53
CA TYR A 122 -8.25 4.76 18.27
C TYR A 122 -9.18 3.84 19.08
N LEU A 123 -8.67 3.43 20.24
CA LEU A 123 -9.31 2.43 21.11
C LEU A 123 -10.80 2.72 21.37
N TRP A 124 -11.14 3.98 21.62
CA TRP A 124 -12.49 4.39 21.97
C TRP A 124 -13.47 4.37 20.78
N VAL A 125 -13.01 4.67 19.57
CA VAL A 125 -13.85 4.65 18.36
C VAL A 125 -14.47 3.28 18.10
N ALA A 126 -13.73 2.21 18.40
CA ALA A 126 -14.24 0.84 18.23
C ALA A 126 -15.18 0.39 19.35
N LYS A 127 -15.05 0.98 20.55
CA LYS A 127 -15.78 0.57 21.77
C LYS A 127 -17.01 1.41 22.05
N LEU A 128 -16.97 2.70 21.69
CA LEU A 128 -18.10 3.60 21.93
C LEU A 128 -19.16 3.44 20.85
N ARG A 129 -20.40 3.21 21.30
CA ARG A 129 -21.59 3.16 20.44
C ARG A 129 -22.64 4.11 20.98
N CYS A 130 -23.26 4.85 20.09
CA CYS A 130 -24.43 5.64 20.42
C CYS A 130 -25.61 4.70 20.72
N ARG A 131 -26.59 5.16 21.51
CA ARG A 131 -27.83 4.44 21.74
C ARG A 131 -28.59 4.10 20.44
N CYS A 132 -28.39 4.87 19.37
CA CYS A 132 -28.93 4.58 18.04
C CYS A 132 -28.16 3.52 17.26
N GLY A 133 -27.07 2.92 17.81
CA GLY A 133 -26.24 1.93 17.16
C GLY A 133 -25.08 2.50 16.32
N SER A 134 -25.03 3.81 16.09
CA SER A 134 -23.93 4.45 15.34
C SER A 134 -22.63 4.43 16.12
N SER A 135 -21.50 4.31 15.39
CA SER A 135 -20.16 4.42 15.98
C SER A 135 -19.73 5.88 16.06
N TYR A 136 -19.06 6.20 17.17
CA TYR A 136 -18.46 7.52 17.34
C TYR A 136 -17.28 7.70 16.37
N ARG A 137 -17.16 8.95 15.90
CA ARG A 137 -16.00 9.36 15.07
C ARG A 137 -15.11 10.27 15.89
N ILE A 138 -13.80 10.13 15.67
CA ILE A 138 -12.84 11.06 16.23
C ILE A 138 -12.75 12.29 15.35
N PHE A 139 -12.73 13.46 15.97
CA PHE A 139 -12.48 14.72 15.28
C PHE A 139 -11.53 15.61 16.07
N ASN A 140 -10.86 16.52 15.38
CA ASN A 140 -9.95 17.45 16.01
C ASN A 140 -10.74 18.59 16.62
N TRP A 141 -10.86 18.60 17.95
CA TRP A 141 -11.61 19.61 18.70
C TRP A 141 -10.94 20.98 18.65
N ARG A 142 -9.67 21.02 19.05
CA ARG A 142 -8.86 22.24 19.07
C ARG A 142 -7.37 21.88 19.10
N LYS A 143 -6.53 22.87 18.85
CA LYS A 143 -5.08 22.79 19.14
C LYS A 143 -4.78 23.56 20.40
N LEU A 144 -3.95 23.03 21.27
CA LEU A 144 -3.40 23.74 22.40
C LEU A 144 -2.38 24.81 21.93
N LYS A 145 -1.96 25.70 22.82
CA LYS A 145 -0.98 26.76 22.51
C LYS A 145 0.37 26.21 22.05
N ASP A 146 0.73 25.01 22.48
CA ASP A 146 1.94 24.26 22.09
C ASP A 146 1.79 23.51 20.74
N GLY A 147 0.65 23.64 20.07
CA GLY A 147 0.35 22.96 18.81
C GLY A 147 -0.21 21.53 18.95
N THR A 148 -0.29 20.99 20.17
CA THR A 148 -0.82 19.64 20.42
C THR A 148 -2.29 19.55 20.07
N PRO A 149 -2.72 18.59 19.21
CA PRO A 149 -4.13 18.42 18.87
C PRO A 149 -4.90 17.77 20.02
N VAL A 150 -6.06 18.34 20.36
CA VAL A 150 -7.03 17.75 21.29
C VAL A 150 -8.15 17.12 20.49
N PHE A 151 -8.38 15.85 20.71
CA PHE A 151 -9.40 15.08 20.00
C PHE A 151 -10.70 15.00 20.80
N GLY A 152 -11.82 15.11 20.10
CA GLY A 152 -13.15 14.80 20.61
C GLY A 152 -13.75 13.58 19.91
N TYR A 153 -14.81 13.04 20.48
CA TYR A 153 -15.57 11.94 19.89
C TYR A 153 -17.03 12.40 19.65
N GLN A 154 -17.49 12.21 18.42
CA GLN A 154 -18.84 12.59 17.98
C GLN A 154 -19.55 11.41 17.34
#